data_0da06f9584de6ede32ecfc7f551151f4
#
_entry.id   0da06f9584de6ede32ecfc7f551151f4
#
_cell.length_a   1.000
_cell.length_b   1.000
_cell.length_c   1.000
_cell.angle_alpha   90.00
_cell.angle_beta   90.00
_cell.angle_gamma   90.00
#
_symmetry.space_group_name_H-M   'P 1'
#
loop_
_entity.id
_entity.type
_entity.pdbx_description
1 polymer ?
#
loop_
_entity_poly.entity_id
_entity_poly.type
_entity_poly.pdbx_seq_one_letter_code
_entity_poly.pdbx_strand_id
1 'polypeptide(L)'
;MQKRLSLLLCSPLLALAAMPVAADEPVDVVLIGGGIMSATLGTYLQELEPEWDIHLYERLDQVAQESSNAWNNAGSGHSAFMEMNYTPDASGRVEIQRAINVTEQFEISRQFWAHQVENGILGEPSSFINSVPHIAVVWGDEDVNFLRERYDAMTQNPLYAGMEYSEDRAELAEWMPLVMDGRENDDRPVAATRMQMGTEVNYGAQAREMVEALTRSEHFTLGLNSEVRDLTRNDDDTWHVTIANLESGEESTVDARYVFIGAGGAALPLLQASGIPEAEAYAGFPVGGQFLYTTNPDVVSQHDVKAYGKAGEGSPPMSVPHLDLRYLDGEPALFFGPFATFSSKFLKEGSWTDLFGSMTLDNTWPMVEVGLDNFNLVSYLVGQVLMSDDDRFEALQAYYPNANRDDWELWTAGQRVQIIKNDPERGGVLQFGTEVVTSQDGTMSALLGASPGASTAPSIMLGLLDRVFPTHVASDEWQATLTKIIPSYGQKLAENPELLSEVRAYTARTLALDEPMNLSNEADAADESNQAADEASQEEPSATEDSATEDENTTEA
;
A
#
# COMPACT_ATOMS: atom_id res chain seq x y z
N MET A 1 -81.44 18.98 -57.32
CA MET A 1 -80.02 19.09 -57.73
C MET A 1 -79.34 20.05 -56.83
N GLN A 2 -78.71 19.60 -55.77
CA GLN A 2 -77.88 20.41 -54.88
C GLN A 2 -76.43 19.86 -54.91
N LYS A 3 -75.49 20.64 -55.42
CA LYS A 3 -74.05 20.36 -55.39
C LYS A 3 -73.50 20.73 -54.05
N ARG A 4 -72.95 19.75 -53.30
CA ARG A 4 -72.14 20.01 -52.12
C ARG A 4 -70.70 20.30 -52.52
N LEU A 5 -70.21 21.46 -52.15
CA LEU A 5 -68.83 21.90 -52.32
C LEU A 5 -68.02 21.43 -51.09
N SER A 6 -67.06 20.56 -51.25
CA SER A 6 -66.17 20.13 -50.17
C SER A 6 -64.95 21.06 -50.16
N LEU A 7 -64.81 21.83 -49.08
CA LEU A 7 -63.59 22.59 -48.78
C LEU A 7 -62.53 21.66 -48.18
N LEU A 8 -61.39 21.50 -48.88
CA LEU A 8 -60.18 20.90 -48.33
C LEU A 8 -59.45 21.98 -47.52
N LEU A 9 -59.39 21.78 -46.18
CA LEU A 9 -58.48 22.53 -45.32
C LEU A 9 -57.10 21.86 -45.40
N CYS A 10 -56.13 22.54 -46.02
CA CYS A 10 -54.70 22.24 -45.91
C CYS A 10 -54.20 22.89 -44.59
N SER A 11 -53.91 22.07 -43.57
CA SER A 11 -53.13 22.48 -42.40
C SER A 11 -51.66 22.46 -42.74
N PRO A 12 -50.89 23.52 -42.50
CA PRO A 12 -49.45 23.47 -42.63
C PRO A 12 -48.88 22.69 -41.41
N LEU A 13 -48.20 21.55 -41.68
CA LEU A 13 -47.30 20.90 -40.71
C LEU A 13 -46.14 21.86 -40.43
N LEU A 14 -46.14 22.48 -39.28
CA LEU A 14 -44.90 23.10 -38.74
C LEU A 14 -43.95 21.94 -38.39
N ALA A 15 -42.91 21.77 -39.20
CA ALA A 15 -41.75 20.99 -38.79
C ALA A 15 -41.02 21.80 -37.69
N LEU A 16 -41.16 21.39 -36.45
CA LEU A 16 -40.22 21.79 -35.40
C LEU A 16 -38.88 21.18 -35.79
N ALA A 17 -37.95 22.00 -36.27
CA ALA A 17 -36.55 21.63 -36.32
C ALA A 17 -36.11 21.44 -34.85
N ALA A 18 -35.79 20.22 -34.43
CA ALA A 18 -35.06 19.96 -33.20
C ALA A 18 -33.76 20.74 -33.33
N MET A 19 -33.60 21.77 -32.50
CA MET A 19 -32.27 22.36 -32.31
C MET A 19 -31.35 21.24 -31.79
N PRO A 20 -30.14 21.08 -32.34
CA PRO A 20 -29.20 20.19 -31.70
C PRO A 20 -29.01 20.71 -30.29
N VAL A 21 -29.28 19.88 -29.30
CA VAL A 21 -28.81 20.07 -27.94
C VAL A 21 -27.30 20.18 -28.07
N ALA A 22 -26.70 21.29 -27.68
CA ALA A 22 -25.25 21.37 -27.59
C ALA A 22 -24.83 20.18 -26.74
N ALA A 23 -23.97 19.32 -27.30
CA ALA A 23 -23.33 18.31 -26.49
C ALA A 23 -22.57 19.04 -25.37
N ASP A 24 -22.74 18.64 -24.13
CA ASP A 24 -21.94 19.17 -23.05
C ASP A 24 -20.46 18.95 -23.38
N GLU A 25 -19.60 19.92 -23.06
CA GLU A 25 -18.17 19.75 -23.31
C GLU A 25 -17.65 18.55 -22.47
N PRO A 26 -16.73 17.74 -23.01
CA PRO A 26 -16.18 16.63 -22.26
C PRO A 26 -15.45 17.11 -21.01
N VAL A 27 -15.68 16.48 -19.88
CA VAL A 27 -14.92 16.74 -18.64
C VAL A 27 -13.46 16.31 -18.81
N ASP A 28 -12.56 16.92 -18.07
CA ASP A 28 -11.13 16.62 -18.19
C ASP A 28 -10.81 15.22 -17.68
N VAL A 29 -11.39 14.84 -16.52
CA VAL A 29 -11.08 13.56 -15.87
C VAL A 29 -12.32 12.90 -15.27
N VAL A 30 -12.47 11.60 -15.51
CA VAL A 30 -13.37 10.74 -14.75
C VAL A 30 -12.56 9.76 -13.90
N LEU A 31 -12.80 9.78 -12.60
CA LEU A 31 -12.26 8.84 -11.62
C LEU A 31 -13.34 7.81 -11.25
N ILE A 32 -13.03 6.52 -11.41
CA ILE A 32 -13.98 5.44 -11.13
C ILE A 32 -13.56 4.69 -9.87
N GLY A 33 -14.42 4.74 -8.83
CA GLY A 33 -14.18 4.19 -7.50
C GLY A 33 -13.57 5.21 -6.55
N GLY A 34 -14.18 5.38 -5.38
CA GLY A 34 -13.80 6.36 -4.34
C GLY A 34 -12.78 5.83 -3.34
N GLY A 35 -11.85 4.98 -3.77
CA GLY A 35 -10.77 4.47 -2.94
C GLY A 35 -9.57 5.41 -2.85
N ILE A 36 -8.56 5.03 -2.04
CA ILE A 36 -7.35 5.83 -1.78
C ILE A 36 -6.62 6.24 -3.06
N MET A 37 -6.63 5.42 -4.13
CA MET A 37 -5.95 5.72 -5.38
C MET A 37 -6.59 6.88 -6.13
N SER A 38 -7.91 6.84 -6.31
CA SER A 38 -8.66 7.92 -6.96
C SER A 38 -8.63 9.20 -6.13
N ALA A 39 -8.75 9.08 -4.80
CA ALA A 39 -8.64 10.22 -3.90
C ALA A 39 -7.26 10.89 -4.02
N THR A 40 -6.18 10.11 -4.03
CA THR A 40 -4.81 10.63 -4.20
C THR A 40 -4.61 11.27 -5.58
N LEU A 41 -5.06 10.61 -6.67
CA LEU A 41 -4.94 11.17 -8.02
C LEU A 41 -5.75 12.46 -8.16
N GLY A 42 -7.00 12.47 -7.68
CA GLY A 42 -7.85 13.66 -7.70
C GLY A 42 -7.22 14.83 -6.96
N THR A 43 -6.59 14.57 -5.80
CA THR A 43 -5.89 15.60 -5.01
C THR A 43 -4.68 16.17 -5.77
N TYR A 44 -3.85 15.31 -6.40
CA TYR A 44 -2.76 15.79 -7.27
C TYR A 44 -3.29 16.66 -8.41
N LEU A 45 -4.30 16.16 -9.14
CA LEU A 45 -4.84 16.87 -10.30
C LEU A 45 -5.47 18.22 -9.92
N GLN A 46 -6.20 18.27 -8.80
CA GLN A 46 -6.78 19.53 -8.31
C GLN A 46 -5.72 20.58 -7.95
N GLU A 47 -4.55 20.17 -7.44
CA GLU A 47 -3.45 21.11 -7.15
C GLU A 47 -2.66 21.50 -8.40
N LEU A 48 -2.51 20.56 -9.36
CA LEU A 48 -1.76 20.78 -10.60
C LEU A 48 -2.55 21.58 -11.63
N GLU A 49 -3.85 21.33 -11.74
CA GLU A 49 -4.77 21.94 -12.70
C GLU A 49 -6.11 22.30 -12.01
N PRO A 50 -6.17 23.39 -11.25
CA PRO A 50 -7.36 23.75 -10.46
C PRO A 50 -8.63 24.01 -11.28
N GLU A 51 -8.51 24.31 -12.57
CA GLU A 51 -9.61 24.58 -13.49
C GLU A 51 -10.12 23.33 -14.23
N TRP A 52 -9.50 22.16 -14.01
CA TRP A 52 -9.97 20.94 -14.65
C TRP A 52 -11.25 20.42 -14.00
N ASP A 53 -12.22 20.05 -14.85
CA ASP A 53 -13.45 19.42 -14.40
C ASP A 53 -13.20 17.92 -14.12
N ILE A 54 -13.27 17.56 -12.84
CA ILE A 54 -12.98 16.21 -12.34
C ILE A 54 -14.26 15.59 -11.78
N HIS A 55 -14.69 14.46 -12.33
CA HIS A 55 -15.83 13.70 -11.83
C HIS A 55 -15.38 12.39 -11.18
N LEU A 56 -15.83 12.12 -9.94
CA LEU A 56 -15.61 10.87 -9.25
C LEU A 56 -16.93 10.12 -9.05
N TYR A 57 -16.99 8.88 -9.52
CA TYR A 57 -18.16 8.02 -9.35
C TYR A 57 -17.83 6.82 -8.44
N GLU A 58 -18.60 6.69 -7.34
CA GLU A 58 -18.52 5.60 -6.38
C GLU A 58 -19.87 4.85 -6.36
N ARG A 59 -19.80 3.51 -6.48
CA ARG A 59 -21.02 2.68 -6.51
C ARG A 59 -21.71 2.55 -5.15
N LEU A 60 -20.97 2.74 -4.05
CA LEU A 60 -21.51 2.68 -2.69
C LEU A 60 -22.01 4.05 -2.23
N ASP A 61 -22.68 4.07 -1.10
CA ASP A 61 -23.24 5.29 -0.49
C ASP A 61 -22.18 6.18 0.18
N GLN A 62 -20.95 5.69 0.30
CA GLN A 62 -19.79 6.42 0.82
C GLN A 62 -18.51 5.97 0.10
N VAL A 63 -17.52 6.84 0.06
CA VAL A 63 -16.18 6.51 -0.43
C VAL A 63 -15.41 5.66 0.58
N ALA A 64 -14.41 4.93 0.11
CA ALA A 64 -13.48 4.13 0.91
C ALA A 64 -14.14 3.00 1.75
N GLN A 65 -15.21 2.39 1.26
CA GLN A 65 -15.91 1.31 1.97
C GLN A 65 -15.32 -0.09 1.70
N GLU A 66 -14.62 -0.26 0.59
CA GLU A 66 -14.01 -1.54 0.18
C GLU A 66 -12.58 -1.68 0.72
N SER A 67 -11.59 -1.96 -0.11
CA SER A 67 -10.20 -2.26 0.32
C SER A 67 -9.52 -1.13 1.09
N SER A 68 -9.91 0.14 0.89
CA SER A 68 -9.36 1.28 1.62
C SER A 68 -9.90 1.41 3.04
N ASN A 69 -11.06 0.83 3.36
CA ASN A 69 -11.63 0.87 4.71
C ASN A 69 -10.65 0.27 5.74
N ALA A 70 -10.49 0.91 6.88
CA ALA A 70 -9.56 0.49 7.92
C ALA A 70 -9.77 -0.95 8.39
N TRP A 71 -11.01 -1.43 8.44
CA TRP A 71 -11.35 -2.79 8.80
C TRP A 71 -11.02 -3.83 7.72
N ASN A 72 -10.72 -3.40 6.49
CA ASN A 72 -10.55 -4.28 5.34
C ASN A 72 -9.09 -4.47 4.90
N ASN A 73 -8.12 -3.87 5.62
CA ASN A 73 -6.69 -3.99 5.34
C ASN A 73 -5.87 -4.05 6.63
N ALA A 74 -4.55 -4.23 6.53
CA ALA A 74 -3.67 -4.32 7.69
C ALA A 74 -3.23 -2.96 8.26
N GLY A 75 -3.51 -1.85 7.59
CA GLY A 75 -3.14 -0.49 8.03
C GLY A 75 -1.65 -0.25 8.21
N SER A 76 -0.79 -1.01 7.57
CA SER A 76 0.65 -0.85 7.73
C SER A 76 1.20 0.22 6.80
N GLY A 77 1.99 1.13 7.34
CA GLY A 77 2.85 1.99 6.54
C GLY A 77 4.03 1.20 6.02
N HIS A 78 3.86 0.57 4.83
CA HIS A 78 4.85 -0.35 4.27
C HIS A 78 6.17 0.36 3.96
N SER A 79 7.14 0.21 4.87
CA SER A 79 8.49 0.78 4.79
C SER A 79 9.55 -0.32 4.71
N ALA A 80 9.15 -1.55 4.44
CA ALA A 80 10.02 -2.74 4.43
C ALA A 80 10.77 -2.99 5.75
N PHE A 81 10.35 -2.39 6.86
CA PHE A 81 11.00 -2.58 8.15
C PHE A 81 10.77 -3.98 8.71
N MET A 82 9.54 -4.47 8.64
CA MET A 82 9.12 -5.77 9.17
C MET A 82 8.84 -6.82 8.09
N GLU A 83 8.58 -6.42 6.85
CA GLU A 83 8.16 -7.32 5.77
C GLU A 83 9.35 -8.04 5.12
N MET A 84 9.69 -9.22 5.61
CA MET A 84 10.85 -9.99 5.16
C MET A 84 10.79 -10.45 3.70
N ASN A 85 9.60 -10.49 3.09
CA ASN A 85 9.42 -10.82 1.68
C ASN A 85 9.97 -9.76 0.70
N TYR A 86 10.32 -8.56 1.19
CA TYR A 86 11.01 -7.55 0.38
C TYR A 86 12.52 -7.73 0.35
N THR A 87 13.03 -8.67 1.14
CA THR A 87 14.46 -8.99 1.24
C THR A 87 14.69 -10.48 1.01
N PRO A 88 14.43 -11.01 -0.21
CA PRO A 88 14.60 -12.43 -0.48
C PRO A 88 16.07 -12.85 -0.33
N ASP A 89 16.28 -14.08 0.14
CA ASP A 89 17.57 -14.73 0.05
C ASP A 89 17.75 -15.30 -1.37
N ALA A 90 18.61 -14.66 -2.14
CA ALA A 90 18.96 -15.09 -3.48
C ALA A 90 20.39 -15.63 -3.50
N SER A 91 20.55 -16.93 -3.69
CA SER A 91 21.85 -17.59 -3.83
C SER A 91 22.75 -17.47 -2.57
N GLY A 92 22.15 -17.45 -1.36
CA GLY A 92 22.87 -17.31 -0.09
C GLY A 92 23.30 -15.87 0.21
N ARG A 93 22.58 -14.90 -0.32
CA ARG A 93 22.75 -13.47 -0.02
C ARG A 93 21.41 -12.76 0.03
N VAL A 94 21.18 -12.00 1.07
CA VAL A 94 19.97 -11.16 1.22
C VAL A 94 20.04 -9.98 0.24
N GLU A 95 19.01 -9.86 -0.60
CA GLU A 95 18.86 -8.75 -1.56
C GLU A 95 17.93 -7.67 -0.99
N ILE A 96 18.40 -6.42 -0.89
CA ILE A 96 17.66 -5.33 -0.25
C ILE A 96 17.08 -4.30 -1.23
N GLN A 97 17.33 -4.41 -2.54
CA GLN A 97 16.91 -3.38 -3.50
C GLN A 97 15.39 -3.17 -3.54
N ARG A 98 14.63 -4.27 -3.42
CA ARG A 98 13.16 -4.16 -3.36
C ARG A 98 12.69 -3.46 -2.09
N ALA A 99 13.34 -3.71 -0.96
CA ALA A 99 13.06 -3.03 0.30
C ALA A 99 13.34 -1.53 0.18
N ILE A 100 14.51 -1.13 -0.37
CA ILE A 100 14.87 0.27 -0.64
C ILE A 100 13.78 0.97 -1.46
N ASN A 101 13.36 0.36 -2.58
CA ASN A 101 12.35 0.96 -3.44
C ASN A 101 11.00 1.17 -2.73
N VAL A 102 10.55 0.21 -1.92
CA VAL A 102 9.30 0.32 -1.15
C VAL A 102 9.42 1.40 -0.08
N THR A 103 10.56 1.49 0.61
CA THR A 103 10.81 2.52 1.61
C THR A 103 10.80 3.92 0.97
N GLU A 104 11.49 4.13 -0.14
CA GLU A 104 11.48 5.41 -0.86
C GLU A 104 10.07 5.81 -1.30
N GLN A 105 9.28 4.86 -1.80
CA GLN A 105 7.87 5.10 -2.15
C GLN A 105 7.04 5.52 -0.95
N PHE A 106 7.28 4.94 0.22
CA PHE A 106 6.58 5.32 1.44
C PHE A 106 7.03 6.69 1.98
N GLU A 107 8.32 7.04 1.87
CA GLU A 107 8.81 8.39 2.20
C GLU A 107 8.17 9.47 1.31
N ILE A 108 7.90 9.17 0.03
CA ILE A 108 7.10 10.04 -0.85
C ILE A 108 5.68 10.20 -0.30
N SER A 109 5.07 9.11 0.16
CA SER A 109 3.72 9.16 0.73
C SER A 109 3.65 10.03 1.99
N ARG A 110 4.63 9.92 2.89
CA ARG A 110 4.72 10.77 4.08
C ARG A 110 4.84 12.25 3.73
N GLN A 111 5.63 12.60 2.71
CA GLN A 111 5.77 13.98 2.24
C GLN A 111 4.46 14.50 1.65
N PHE A 112 3.79 13.71 0.81
CA PHE A 112 2.49 14.05 0.27
C PHE A 112 1.47 14.31 1.39
N TRP A 113 1.34 13.42 2.36
CA TRP A 113 0.40 13.58 3.46
C TRP A 113 0.73 14.78 4.34
N ALA A 114 2.00 15.04 4.62
CA ALA A 114 2.44 16.22 5.37
C ALA A 114 2.04 17.51 4.64
N HIS A 115 2.26 17.58 3.33
CA HIS A 115 1.81 18.69 2.51
C HIS A 115 0.28 18.87 2.57
N GLN A 116 -0.49 17.77 2.50
CA GLN A 116 -1.95 17.83 2.57
C GLN A 116 -2.47 18.29 3.95
N VAL A 117 -1.78 17.93 5.03
CA VAL A 117 -2.09 18.43 6.38
C VAL A 117 -1.83 19.94 6.47
N GLU A 118 -0.69 20.43 5.97
CA GLU A 118 -0.37 21.86 5.99
C GLU A 118 -1.35 22.71 5.18
N ASN A 119 -1.93 22.14 4.12
CA ASN A 119 -2.92 22.82 3.29
C ASN A 119 -4.39 22.59 3.74
N GLY A 120 -4.63 21.87 4.84
CA GLY A 120 -5.96 21.63 5.39
C GLY A 120 -6.85 20.73 4.52
N ILE A 121 -6.23 19.91 3.68
CA ILE A 121 -6.88 18.83 2.91
C ILE A 121 -7.05 17.59 3.79
N LEU A 122 -5.99 17.19 4.51
CA LEU A 122 -6.05 16.22 5.59
C LEU A 122 -6.16 16.96 6.93
N GLY A 123 -6.95 16.40 7.85
CA GLY A 123 -7.18 16.96 9.17
C GLY A 123 -6.08 16.58 10.19
N GLU A 124 -6.50 16.31 11.43
CA GLU A 124 -5.58 15.93 12.51
C GLU A 124 -4.86 14.61 12.17
N PRO A 125 -3.52 14.57 12.17
CA PRO A 125 -2.76 13.38 11.76
C PRO A 125 -3.16 12.09 12.50
N SER A 126 -3.47 12.17 13.80
CA SER A 126 -3.88 11.02 14.61
C SER A 126 -5.17 10.34 14.12
N SER A 127 -5.97 11.00 13.27
CA SER A 127 -7.16 10.40 12.64
C SER A 127 -6.80 9.36 11.57
N PHE A 128 -5.60 9.45 10.98
CA PHE A 128 -5.24 8.61 9.86
C PHE A 128 -3.82 7.99 9.91
N ILE A 129 -2.89 8.54 10.73
CA ILE A 129 -1.54 7.97 10.89
C ILE A 129 -1.09 8.09 12.33
N ASN A 130 -0.48 7.00 12.84
CA ASN A 130 0.04 6.93 14.20
C ASN A 130 1.39 6.23 14.22
N SER A 131 2.29 6.63 15.13
CA SER A 131 3.53 5.90 15.39
C SER A 131 3.20 4.56 16.02
N VAL A 132 3.60 3.49 15.37
CA VAL A 132 3.52 2.11 15.88
C VAL A 132 4.78 1.38 15.44
N PRO A 133 5.68 1.00 16.35
CA PRO A 133 6.92 0.34 15.99
C PRO A 133 6.70 -0.92 15.17
N HIS A 134 7.55 -1.14 14.18
CA HIS A 134 7.52 -2.32 13.32
C HIS A 134 8.56 -3.34 13.77
N ILE A 135 8.12 -4.57 14.01
CA ILE A 135 8.96 -5.69 14.43
C ILE A 135 8.90 -6.83 13.40
N ALA A 136 10.06 -7.32 12.97
CA ALA A 136 10.17 -8.61 12.32
C ALA A 136 10.68 -9.63 13.36
N VAL A 137 9.98 -10.75 13.55
CA VAL A 137 10.34 -11.77 14.53
C VAL A 137 10.39 -13.14 13.91
N VAL A 138 11.40 -13.94 14.28
CA VAL A 138 11.62 -15.30 13.75
C VAL A 138 12.08 -16.25 14.85
N TRP A 139 11.86 -17.56 14.62
CA TRP A 139 12.26 -18.64 15.49
C TRP A 139 13.01 -19.73 14.73
N GLY A 140 14.03 -20.30 15.38
CA GLY A 140 14.87 -21.37 14.84
C GLY A 140 16.15 -20.86 14.19
N ASP A 141 17.19 -21.71 14.18
CA ASP A 141 18.55 -21.33 13.78
C ASP A 141 18.63 -20.74 12.37
N GLU A 142 17.93 -21.33 11.41
CA GLU A 142 17.95 -20.89 10.00
C GLU A 142 17.36 -19.48 9.86
N ASP A 143 16.18 -19.25 10.44
CA ASP A 143 15.49 -17.97 10.33
C ASP A 143 16.18 -16.87 11.15
N VAL A 144 16.76 -17.20 12.31
CA VAL A 144 17.60 -16.28 13.10
C VAL A 144 18.83 -15.84 12.31
N ASN A 145 19.52 -16.76 11.64
CA ASN A 145 20.64 -16.43 10.78
C ASN A 145 20.21 -15.53 9.61
N PHE A 146 19.11 -15.86 8.94
CA PHE A 146 18.55 -15.02 7.87
C PHE A 146 18.22 -13.61 8.37
N LEU A 147 17.57 -13.47 9.53
CA LEU A 147 17.20 -12.15 10.06
C LEU A 147 18.44 -11.32 10.42
N ARG A 148 19.50 -11.95 10.94
CA ARG A 148 20.78 -11.29 11.23
C ARG A 148 21.44 -10.79 9.94
N GLU A 149 21.53 -11.63 8.90
CA GLU A 149 22.07 -11.23 7.59
C GLU A 149 21.24 -10.12 6.94
N ARG A 150 19.92 -10.15 7.11
CA ARG A 150 19.02 -9.10 6.68
C ARG A 150 19.30 -7.79 7.40
N TYR A 151 19.42 -7.81 8.71
CA TYR A 151 19.76 -6.64 9.53
C TYR A 151 21.11 -6.04 9.09
N ASP A 152 22.16 -6.86 8.98
CA ASP A 152 23.49 -6.42 8.54
C ASP A 152 23.46 -5.79 7.15
N ALA A 153 22.66 -6.34 6.21
CA ALA A 153 22.56 -5.80 4.87
C ALA A 153 21.75 -4.49 4.82
N MET A 154 20.64 -4.41 5.55
CA MET A 154 19.76 -3.23 5.54
C MET A 154 20.41 -2.04 6.21
N THR A 155 21.07 -2.21 7.34
CA THR A 155 21.71 -1.11 8.11
C THR A 155 22.90 -0.46 7.41
N GLN A 156 23.37 -1.03 6.30
CA GLN A 156 24.32 -0.34 5.41
C GLN A 156 23.68 0.80 4.60
N ASN A 157 22.35 0.88 4.56
CA ASN A 157 21.64 1.93 3.84
C ASN A 157 21.01 2.92 4.82
N PRO A 158 21.16 4.24 4.61
CA PRO A 158 20.67 5.27 5.53
C PRO A 158 19.16 5.21 5.77
N LEU A 159 18.38 4.64 4.86
CA LEU A 159 16.93 4.43 5.06
C LEU A 159 16.60 3.59 6.29
N TYR A 160 17.52 2.73 6.74
CA TYR A 160 17.32 1.80 7.86
C TYR A 160 18.17 2.14 9.09
N ALA A 161 18.75 3.33 9.13
CA ALA A 161 19.42 3.81 10.32
C ALA A 161 18.46 3.82 11.52
N GLY A 162 18.96 3.39 12.68
CA GLY A 162 18.15 3.21 13.88
C GLY A 162 17.35 1.91 13.94
N MET A 163 17.52 0.97 13.00
CA MET A 163 16.99 -0.37 13.15
C MET A 163 17.76 -1.09 14.27
N GLU A 164 17.03 -1.70 15.18
CA GLU A 164 17.57 -2.48 16.30
C GLU A 164 17.48 -3.97 15.97
N TYR A 165 18.38 -4.78 16.55
CA TYR A 165 18.37 -6.24 16.45
C TYR A 165 18.64 -6.86 17.82
N SER A 166 17.89 -7.87 18.20
CA SER A 166 18.12 -8.60 19.45
C SER A 166 17.81 -10.09 19.34
N GLU A 167 18.55 -10.89 20.10
CA GLU A 167 18.30 -12.29 20.43
C GLU A 167 18.05 -12.47 21.94
N ASP A 168 18.14 -11.39 22.73
CA ASP A 168 17.91 -11.44 24.16
C ASP A 168 16.41 -11.52 24.46
N ARG A 169 15.98 -12.63 25.04
CA ARG A 169 14.57 -12.87 25.36
C ARG A 169 13.97 -11.87 26.32
N ALA A 170 14.77 -11.28 27.24
CA ALA A 170 14.29 -10.28 28.17
C ALA A 170 13.99 -8.97 27.43
N GLU A 171 14.87 -8.55 26.52
CA GLU A 171 14.66 -7.40 25.66
C GLU A 171 13.48 -7.62 24.70
N LEU A 172 13.39 -8.79 24.06
CA LEU A 172 12.26 -9.13 23.21
C LEU A 172 10.92 -9.16 23.95
N ALA A 173 10.92 -9.51 25.24
CA ALA A 173 9.72 -9.45 26.08
C ALA A 173 9.30 -8.00 26.41
N GLU A 174 10.24 -7.05 26.40
CA GLU A 174 9.92 -5.62 26.49
C GLU A 174 9.36 -5.08 25.18
N TRP A 175 9.89 -5.55 24.03
CA TRP A 175 9.46 -5.08 22.70
C TRP A 175 8.08 -5.61 22.29
N MET A 176 7.75 -6.85 22.65
CA MET A 176 6.52 -7.53 22.23
C MET A 176 6.02 -8.50 23.33
N PRO A 177 5.50 -7.94 24.46
CA PRO A 177 5.16 -8.72 25.64
C PRO A 177 4.23 -9.90 25.34
N LEU A 178 3.13 -9.71 24.62
CA LEU A 178 2.17 -10.79 24.32
C LEU A 178 2.76 -11.92 23.49
N VAL A 179 3.73 -11.62 22.63
CA VAL A 179 4.38 -12.62 21.77
C VAL A 179 5.37 -13.46 22.59
N MET A 180 6.00 -12.89 23.61
CA MET A 180 7.01 -13.56 24.42
C MET A 180 6.46 -14.22 25.69
N ASP A 181 5.30 -13.77 26.17
CA ASP A 181 4.65 -14.33 27.37
C ASP A 181 4.26 -15.80 27.18
N GLY A 182 4.51 -16.62 28.21
CA GLY A 182 4.25 -18.07 28.16
C GLY A 182 5.31 -18.90 27.41
N ARG A 183 6.49 -18.31 27.07
CA ARG A 183 7.60 -18.99 26.35
C ARG A 183 8.82 -19.29 27.21
N GLU A 184 8.67 -19.34 28.53
CA GLU A 184 9.79 -19.58 29.46
C GLU A 184 10.47 -20.95 29.26
N ASN A 185 9.74 -21.90 28.66
CA ASN A 185 10.24 -23.25 28.38
C ASN A 185 10.46 -23.51 26.88
N ASP A 186 10.43 -22.48 26.05
CA ASP A 186 10.72 -22.60 24.62
C ASP A 186 12.22 -22.37 24.38
N ASP A 187 12.99 -23.43 24.20
CA ASP A 187 14.45 -23.37 23.99
C ASP A 187 14.86 -23.04 22.55
N ARG A 188 13.90 -22.82 21.62
CA ARG A 188 14.23 -22.45 20.24
C ARG A 188 14.92 -21.10 20.20
N PRO A 189 15.98 -20.91 19.40
CA PRO A 189 16.51 -19.59 19.12
C PRO A 189 15.42 -18.65 18.63
N VAL A 190 15.46 -17.40 19.05
CA VAL A 190 14.55 -16.34 18.62
C VAL A 190 15.35 -15.08 18.37
N ALA A 191 14.98 -14.34 17.32
CA ALA A 191 15.53 -13.03 17.06
C ALA A 191 14.42 -12.09 16.56
N ALA A 192 14.59 -10.80 16.80
CA ALA A 192 13.76 -9.78 16.20
C ALA A 192 14.57 -8.57 15.76
N THR A 193 14.06 -7.86 14.72
CA THR A 193 14.44 -6.49 14.41
C THR A 193 13.30 -5.55 14.79
N ARG A 194 13.62 -4.35 15.27
CA ARG A 194 12.65 -3.30 15.62
C ARG A 194 13.01 -1.99 14.91
N MET A 195 12.00 -1.31 14.38
CA MET A 195 12.12 0.06 13.88
C MET A 195 11.06 0.92 14.55
N GLN A 196 11.50 1.86 15.40
CA GLN A 196 10.62 2.74 16.17
C GLN A 196 9.76 3.64 15.31
N MET A 197 10.26 4.10 14.18
CA MET A 197 9.55 4.98 13.25
C MET A 197 8.53 4.25 12.35
N GLY A 198 8.14 3.02 12.70
CA GLY A 198 7.03 2.32 12.08
C GLY A 198 5.71 3.06 12.24
N THR A 199 4.75 2.83 11.35
CA THR A 199 3.46 3.53 11.39
C THR A 199 2.27 2.61 11.12
N GLU A 200 1.16 2.92 11.78
CA GLU A 200 -0.19 2.47 11.46
C GLU A 200 -0.91 3.56 10.67
N VAL A 201 -1.63 3.19 9.60
CA VAL A 201 -2.31 4.13 8.71
C VAL A 201 -3.75 3.72 8.44
N ASN A 202 -4.69 4.64 8.65
CA ASN A 202 -6.09 4.51 8.27
C ASN A 202 -6.33 5.12 6.89
N TYR A 203 -6.12 4.31 5.84
CA TYR A 203 -6.30 4.74 4.45
C TYR A 203 -7.73 5.14 4.11
N GLY A 204 -8.71 4.60 4.84
CA GLY A 204 -10.11 4.97 4.68
C GLY A 204 -10.38 6.39 5.16
N ALA A 205 -9.81 6.80 6.29
CA ALA A 205 -9.89 8.18 6.77
C ALA A 205 -9.24 9.14 5.78
N GLN A 206 -8.01 8.86 5.33
CA GLN A 206 -7.33 9.67 4.32
C GLN A 206 -8.15 9.84 3.04
N ALA A 207 -8.69 8.74 2.49
CA ALA A 207 -9.47 8.81 1.26
C ALA A 207 -10.75 9.64 1.44
N ARG A 208 -11.45 9.50 2.57
CA ARG A 208 -12.64 10.31 2.88
C ARG A 208 -12.32 11.78 3.01
N GLU A 209 -11.27 12.13 3.76
CA GLU A 209 -10.87 13.53 3.98
C GLU A 209 -10.41 14.20 2.68
N MET A 210 -9.62 13.51 1.84
CA MET A 210 -9.22 14.03 0.53
C MET A 210 -10.43 14.24 -0.39
N VAL A 211 -11.34 13.27 -0.49
CA VAL A 211 -12.54 13.42 -1.34
C VAL A 211 -13.46 14.54 -0.80
N GLU A 212 -13.63 14.64 0.52
CA GLU A 212 -14.37 15.75 1.13
C GLU A 212 -13.74 17.11 0.77
N ALA A 213 -12.42 17.20 0.82
CA ALA A 213 -11.71 18.42 0.41
C ALA A 213 -11.92 18.74 -1.07
N LEU A 214 -11.85 17.75 -1.95
CA LEU A 214 -12.13 17.91 -3.39
C LEU A 214 -13.54 18.47 -3.65
N THR A 215 -14.55 18.05 -2.88
CA THR A 215 -15.93 18.57 -3.04
C THR A 215 -16.08 20.06 -2.73
N ARG A 216 -15.07 20.73 -2.20
CA ARG A 216 -15.07 22.18 -1.98
C ARG A 216 -14.80 22.97 -3.27
N SER A 217 -14.26 22.33 -4.31
CA SER A 217 -14.04 22.91 -5.63
C SER A 217 -15.32 22.91 -6.45
N GLU A 218 -15.60 23.98 -7.19
CA GLU A 218 -16.68 24.05 -8.18
C GLU A 218 -16.40 23.18 -9.42
N HIS A 219 -15.15 22.77 -9.63
CA HIS A 219 -14.68 21.89 -10.70
C HIS A 219 -14.63 20.42 -10.30
N PHE A 220 -15.22 20.04 -9.15
CA PHE A 220 -15.27 18.65 -8.71
C PHE A 220 -16.70 18.16 -8.52
N THR A 221 -17.04 17.04 -9.15
CA THR A 221 -18.34 16.38 -8.99
C THR A 221 -18.17 15.02 -8.34
N LEU A 222 -18.89 14.76 -7.25
CA LEU A 222 -18.97 13.46 -6.58
C LEU A 222 -20.33 12.79 -6.86
N GLY A 223 -20.32 11.64 -7.51
CA GLY A 223 -21.48 10.76 -7.67
C GLY A 223 -21.36 9.53 -6.76
N LEU A 224 -22.11 9.51 -5.65
CA LEU A 224 -22.30 8.33 -4.80
C LEU A 224 -23.47 7.48 -5.33
N ASN A 225 -23.55 6.20 -4.93
CA ASN A 225 -24.53 5.25 -5.43
C ASN A 225 -24.55 5.19 -6.98
N SER A 226 -23.40 5.42 -7.59
CA SER A 226 -23.22 5.63 -9.02
C SER A 226 -22.24 4.61 -9.59
N GLU A 227 -22.80 3.57 -10.22
CA GLU A 227 -22.03 2.48 -10.80
C GLU A 227 -21.71 2.77 -12.27
N VAL A 228 -20.43 2.87 -12.60
CA VAL A 228 -20.00 2.89 -14.01
C VAL A 228 -20.18 1.50 -14.60
N ARG A 229 -20.92 1.40 -15.70
CA ARG A 229 -21.31 0.14 -16.34
C ARG A 229 -20.64 -0.11 -17.67
N ASP A 230 -20.35 0.96 -18.41
CA ASP A 230 -19.78 0.87 -19.74
C ASP A 230 -18.84 2.02 -20.04
N LEU A 231 -17.83 1.74 -20.86
CA LEU A 231 -16.78 2.65 -21.29
C LEU A 231 -16.57 2.45 -22.79
N THR A 232 -17.01 3.39 -23.60
CA THR A 232 -16.85 3.31 -25.06
C THR A 232 -16.07 4.50 -25.60
N ARG A 233 -15.25 4.23 -26.63
CA ARG A 233 -14.47 5.26 -27.29
C ARG A 233 -15.31 6.05 -28.28
N ASN A 234 -15.30 7.38 -28.20
CA ASN A 234 -15.91 8.26 -29.17
C ASN A 234 -15.00 8.50 -30.38
N ASP A 235 -15.58 9.02 -31.47
CA ASP A 235 -14.85 9.34 -32.71
C ASP A 235 -13.87 10.53 -32.54
N ASP A 236 -14.05 11.34 -31.50
CA ASP A 236 -13.22 12.51 -31.15
C ASP A 236 -12.13 12.22 -30.12
N ASP A 237 -11.84 10.95 -29.89
CA ASP A 237 -10.84 10.50 -28.93
C ASP A 237 -11.19 10.73 -27.45
N THR A 238 -12.43 11.03 -27.11
CA THR A 238 -12.95 11.04 -25.74
C THR A 238 -13.54 9.68 -25.34
N TRP A 239 -13.83 9.50 -24.06
CA TRP A 239 -14.50 8.32 -23.52
C TRP A 239 -15.95 8.63 -23.16
N HIS A 240 -16.87 7.85 -23.69
CA HIS A 240 -18.27 7.85 -23.28
C HIS A 240 -18.46 6.92 -22.08
N VAL A 241 -18.74 7.50 -20.92
CA VAL A 241 -18.89 6.78 -19.65
C VAL A 241 -20.37 6.67 -19.32
N THR A 242 -20.89 5.44 -19.21
CA THR A 242 -22.27 5.18 -18.79
C THR A 242 -22.34 4.90 -17.31
N ILE A 243 -23.13 5.67 -16.59
CA ILE A 243 -23.30 5.63 -15.14
C ILE A 243 -24.75 5.27 -14.79
N ALA A 244 -24.94 4.24 -13.96
CA ALA A 244 -26.24 3.89 -13.39
C ALA A 244 -26.33 4.38 -11.95
N ASN A 245 -27.32 5.17 -11.63
CA ASN A 245 -27.66 5.48 -10.25
C ASN A 245 -28.38 4.27 -9.61
N LEU A 246 -27.79 3.71 -8.56
CA LEU A 246 -28.27 2.49 -7.94
C LEU A 246 -29.52 2.67 -7.06
N GLU A 247 -29.83 3.91 -6.67
CA GLU A 247 -31.04 4.22 -5.90
C GLU A 247 -32.26 4.45 -6.80
N SER A 248 -32.11 5.26 -7.86
CA SER A 248 -33.21 5.58 -8.78
C SER A 248 -33.33 4.56 -9.91
N GLY A 249 -32.26 3.87 -10.28
CA GLY A 249 -32.17 3.02 -11.46
C GLY A 249 -32.06 3.78 -12.78
N GLU A 250 -31.87 5.11 -12.74
CA GLU A 250 -31.69 5.96 -13.92
C GLU A 250 -30.26 5.84 -14.44
N GLU A 251 -30.09 5.84 -15.76
CA GLU A 251 -28.79 5.92 -16.42
C GLU A 251 -28.52 7.33 -16.91
N SER A 252 -27.28 7.75 -16.75
CA SER A 252 -26.72 8.99 -17.28
C SER A 252 -25.39 8.72 -17.97
N THR A 253 -24.93 9.67 -18.76
CA THR A 253 -23.65 9.56 -19.47
C THR A 253 -22.83 10.83 -19.29
N VAL A 254 -21.51 10.69 -19.32
CA VAL A 254 -20.56 11.80 -19.37
C VAL A 254 -19.44 11.47 -20.37
N ASP A 255 -19.03 12.43 -21.16
CA ASP A 255 -17.85 12.29 -22.00
C ASP A 255 -16.62 12.83 -21.27
N ALA A 256 -15.49 12.13 -21.34
CA ALA A 256 -14.27 12.45 -20.59
C ALA A 256 -13.03 12.41 -21.51
N ARG A 257 -12.07 13.33 -21.30
CA ARG A 257 -10.78 13.32 -21.99
C ARG A 257 -9.86 12.25 -21.44
N TYR A 258 -9.92 12.00 -20.12
CA TYR A 258 -9.14 10.97 -19.45
C TYR A 258 -10.01 10.19 -18.46
N VAL A 259 -9.80 8.87 -18.37
CA VAL A 259 -10.49 7.99 -17.42
C VAL A 259 -9.47 7.22 -16.58
N PHE A 260 -9.61 7.28 -15.25
CA PHE A 260 -8.87 6.45 -14.32
C PHE A 260 -9.80 5.42 -13.64
N ILE A 261 -9.48 4.15 -13.80
CA ILE A 261 -10.20 3.04 -13.17
C ILE A 261 -9.50 2.65 -11.87
N GLY A 262 -9.91 3.27 -10.75
CA GLY A 262 -9.44 3.01 -9.38
C GLY A 262 -10.41 2.15 -8.56
N ALA A 263 -11.17 1.26 -9.21
CA ALA A 263 -12.31 0.53 -8.65
C ALA A 263 -11.92 -0.75 -7.88
N GLY A 264 -10.67 -0.85 -7.37
CA GLY A 264 -10.22 -2.03 -6.63
C GLY A 264 -10.38 -3.32 -7.43
N GLY A 265 -11.03 -4.34 -6.86
CA GLY A 265 -11.28 -5.60 -7.56
C GLY A 265 -12.14 -5.47 -8.83
N ALA A 266 -13.02 -4.48 -8.90
CA ALA A 266 -13.85 -4.21 -10.08
C ALA A 266 -13.08 -3.52 -11.22
N ALA A 267 -11.84 -3.11 -11.02
CA ALA A 267 -11.05 -2.47 -12.07
C ALA A 267 -10.80 -3.41 -13.27
N LEU A 268 -10.59 -4.70 -13.03
CA LEU A 268 -10.35 -5.65 -14.12
C LEU A 268 -11.57 -5.82 -15.06
N PRO A 269 -12.79 -6.08 -14.59
CA PRO A 269 -13.97 -6.13 -15.47
C PRO A 269 -14.21 -4.83 -16.24
N LEU A 270 -14.04 -3.67 -15.62
CA LEU A 270 -14.20 -2.38 -16.28
C LEU A 270 -13.13 -2.15 -17.35
N LEU A 271 -11.88 -2.51 -17.05
CA LEU A 271 -10.79 -2.46 -18.02
C LEU A 271 -11.06 -3.37 -19.23
N GLN A 272 -11.59 -4.57 -18.99
CA GLN A 272 -12.01 -5.49 -20.08
C GLN A 272 -13.18 -4.92 -20.90
N ALA A 273 -14.16 -4.28 -20.24
CA ALA A 273 -15.30 -3.65 -20.89
C ALA A 273 -14.88 -2.47 -21.80
N SER A 274 -13.81 -1.75 -21.47
CA SER A 274 -13.30 -0.64 -22.28
C SER A 274 -12.83 -1.04 -23.67
N GLY A 275 -12.52 -2.32 -23.88
CA GLY A 275 -12.07 -2.86 -25.17
C GLY A 275 -10.69 -2.42 -25.64
N ILE A 276 -9.87 -1.82 -24.75
CA ILE A 276 -8.48 -1.48 -25.12
C ILE A 276 -7.65 -2.77 -25.27
N PRO A 277 -6.73 -2.85 -26.24
CA PRO A 277 -5.93 -4.06 -26.48
C PRO A 277 -5.09 -4.49 -25.26
N GLU A 278 -4.64 -3.55 -24.46
CA GLU A 278 -3.84 -3.80 -23.27
C GLU A 278 -4.60 -4.62 -22.21
N ALA A 279 -5.93 -4.59 -22.22
CA ALA A 279 -6.77 -5.36 -21.31
C ALA A 279 -6.74 -6.88 -21.54
N GLU A 280 -6.48 -7.32 -22.77
CA GLU A 280 -6.56 -8.74 -23.18
C GLU A 280 -5.55 -9.62 -22.44
N ALA A 281 -4.42 -9.04 -21.98
CA ALA A 281 -3.36 -9.77 -21.30
C ALA A 281 -3.68 -10.16 -19.85
N TYR A 282 -4.81 -9.70 -19.29
CA TYR A 282 -5.08 -9.80 -17.86
C TYR A 282 -6.24 -10.71 -17.50
N ALA A 283 -6.03 -11.48 -16.44
CA ALA A 283 -7.04 -12.22 -15.68
C ALA A 283 -6.90 -11.90 -14.20
N GLY A 284 -7.88 -12.29 -13.41
CA GLY A 284 -7.87 -12.05 -11.97
C GLY A 284 -8.32 -13.27 -11.17
N PHE A 285 -7.72 -13.44 -10.01
CA PHE A 285 -8.10 -14.45 -9.03
C PHE A 285 -8.42 -13.77 -7.69
N PRO A 286 -9.68 -13.82 -7.22
CA PRO A 286 -10.08 -13.14 -6.00
C PRO A 286 -9.60 -13.89 -4.76
N VAL A 287 -8.96 -13.15 -3.83
CA VAL A 287 -8.52 -13.65 -2.54
C VAL A 287 -8.99 -12.69 -1.47
N GLY A 288 -9.72 -13.19 -0.48
CA GLY A 288 -10.08 -12.45 0.71
C GLY A 288 -9.13 -12.70 1.86
N GLY A 289 -9.28 -11.95 2.93
CA GLY A 289 -8.60 -12.15 4.19
C GLY A 289 -9.57 -12.18 5.36
N GLN A 290 -9.21 -12.91 6.40
CA GLN A 290 -9.85 -12.86 7.71
C GLN A 290 -8.81 -12.59 8.78
N PHE A 291 -9.24 -11.97 9.87
CA PHE A 291 -8.42 -11.69 11.04
C PHE A 291 -9.18 -12.08 12.30
N LEU A 292 -8.47 -12.60 13.29
CA LEU A 292 -8.95 -12.56 14.66
C LEU A 292 -8.64 -11.17 15.20
N TYR A 293 -9.61 -10.54 15.88
CA TYR A 293 -9.39 -9.22 16.48
C TYR A 293 -9.91 -9.17 17.91
N THR A 294 -9.35 -8.27 18.69
CA THR A 294 -9.81 -7.94 20.04
C THR A 294 -9.79 -6.45 20.30
N THR A 295 -10.80 -5.97 20.99
CA THR A 295 -10.90 -4.61 21.55
C THR A 295 -10.86 -4.63 23.07
N ASN A 296 -10.59 -5.80 23.70
CA ASN A 296 -10.47 -5.90 25.15
C ASN A 296 -9.30 -5.04 25.64
N PRO A 297 -9.54 -3.96 26.43
CA PRO A 297 -8.49 -3.04 26.84
C PRO A 297 -7.41 -3.70 27.71
N ASP A 298 -7.76 -4.77 28.45
CA ASP A 298 -6.80 -5.51 29.27
C ASP A 298 -5.79 -6.30 28.41
N VAL A 299 -6.15 -6.63 27.17
CA VAL A 299 -5.27 -7.29 26.18
C VAL A 299 -4.56 -6.25 25.32
N VAL A 300 -5.31 -5.29 24.76
CA VAL A 300 -4.81 -4.26 23.84
C VAL A 300 -3.71 -3.42 24.48
N SER A 301 -3.85 -3.04 25.75
CA SER A 301 -2.85 -2.22 26.46
C SER A 301 -1.49 -2.90 26.68
N GLN A 302 -1.36 -4.18 26.37
CA GLN A 302 -0.13 -4.94 26.53
C GLN A 302 0.66 -5.12 25.21
N HIS A 303 0.20 -4.54 24.10
CA HIS A 303 0.85 -4.71 22.80
C HIS A 303 0.71 -3.45 21.96
N ASP A 304 1.79 -2.73 21.75
CA ASP A 304 1.83 -1.41 21.13
C ASP A 304 2.64 -1.41 19.80
N VAL A 305 2.81 -2.58 19.17
CA VAL A 305 3.65 -2.78 17.99
C VAL A 305 2.90 -3.50 16.87
N LYS A 306 3.51 -3.55 15.68
CA LYS A 306 3.18 -4.50 14.62
C LYS A 306 4.26 -5.57 14.57
N ALA A 307 3.93 -6.81 14.94
CA ALA A 307 4.87 -7.92 15.01
C ALA A 307 4.62 -8.94 13.89
N TYR A 308 5.49 -8.92 12.88
CA TYR A 308 5.43 -9.76 11.69
C TYR A 308 6.38 -10.93 11.78
N GLY A 309 5.87 -12.15 11.51
CA GLY A 309 6.67 -13.33 11.35
C GLY A 309 7.22 -13.51 9.93
N LYS A 310 7.75 -14.69 9.67
CA LYS A 310 8.13 -15.12 8.33
C LYS A 310 7.01 -15.99 7.73
N ALA A 311 6.73 -15.79 6.45
CA ALA A 311 5.78 -16.65 5.73
C ALA A 311 6.26 -18.10 5.75
N GLY A 312 5.37 -19.05 5.98
CA GLY A 312 5.68 -20.46 5.91
C GLY A 312 6.14 -20.89 4.52
N GLU A 313 6.85 -22.00 4.43
CA GLU A 313 7.36 -22.54 3.16
C GLU A 313 6.21 -22.81 2.18
N GLY A 314 6.29 -22.27 0.96
CA GLY A 314 5.22 -22.38 -0.05
C GLY A 314 4.03 -21.43 0.13
N SER A 315 4.02 -20.63 1.17
CA SER A 315 2.98 -19.63 1.41
C SER A 315 3.23 -18.36 0.59
N PRO A 316 2.17 -17.70 0.06
CA PRO A 316 2.36 -16.43 -0.64
C PRO A 316 2.84 -15.34 0.32
N PRO A 317 3.61 -14.35 -0.17
CA PRO A 317 4.16 -13.27 0.66
C PRO A 317 3.15 -12.49 1.50
N MET A 318 1.89 -12.51 1.11
CA MET A 318 0.79 -11.80 1.76
C MET A 318 0.12 -12.56 2.90
N SER A 319 0.55 -13.79 3.17
CA SER A 319 0.04 -14.65 4.25
C SER A 319 0.98 -14.72 5.45
N VAL A 320 1.87 -13.75 5.57
CA VAL A 320 2.74 -13.60 6.73
C VAL A 320 1.89 -13.43 7.98
N PRO A 321 1.99 -14.30 8.98
CA PRO A 321 1.26 -14.13 10.22
C PRO A 321 1.82 -12.93 11.00
N HIS A 322 0.92 -12.09 11.52
CA HIS A 322 1.29 -10.92 12.31
C HIS A 322 0.26 -10.62 13.40
N LEU A 323 0.73 -10.03 14.47
CA LEU A 323 -0.08 -9.49 15.56
C LEU A 323 0.16 -7.98 15.61
N ASP A 324 -0.89 -7.20 15.34
CA ASP A 324 -0.78 -5.77 15.08
C ASP A 324 -1.66 -4.94 15.99
N LEU A 325 -1.08 -3.90 16.59
CA LEU A 325 -1.86 -2.77 17.05
C LEU A 325 -2.43 -1.99 15.86
N ARG A 326 -3.72 -1.71 15.92
CA ARG A 326 -4.48 -0.92 14.93
C ARG A 326 -5.26 0.19 15.64
N TYR A 327 -5.47 1.30 14.92
CA TYR A 327 -6.40 2.35 15.32
C TYR A 327 -7.57 2.40 14.35
N LEU A 328 -8.74 1.97 14.82
CA LEU A 328 -9.97 1.87 14.04
C LEU A 328 -10.96 2.89 14.57
N ASP A 329 -11.28 3.88 13.74
CA ASP A 329 -12.18 4.98 14.12
C ASP A 329 -11.74 5.70 15.43
N GLY A 330 -10.41 5.78 15.65
CA GLY A 330 -9.80 6.39 16.83
C GLY A 330 -9.62 5.46 18.03
N GLU A 331 -10.13 4.23 17.98
CA GLU A 331 -10.04 3.26 19.07
C GLU A 331 -8.97 2.19 18.78
N PRO A 332 -8.13 1.84 19.78
CA PRO A 332 -7.11 0.81 19.60
C PRO A 332 -7.71 -0.60 19.60
N ALA A 333 -7.20 -1.46 18.75
CA ALA A 333 -7.55 -2.88 18.66
C ALA A 333 -6.33 -3.70 18.27
N LEU A 334 -6.31 -5.00 18.62
CA LEU A 334 -5.30 -5.93 18.10
C LEU A 334 -5.92 -6.81 17.02
N PHE A 335 -5.16 -7.04 15.97
CA PHE A 335 -5.50 -7.91 14.86
C PHE A 335 -4.45 -9.00 14.71
N PHE A 336 -4.88 -10.24 14.54
CA PHE A 336 -4.02 -11.37 14.23
C PHE A 336 -4.47 -12.07 12.94
N GLY A 337 -3.55 -12.31 12.03
CA GLY A 337 -3.77 -12.96 10.74
C GLY A 337 -2.68 -12.59 9.73
N PRO A 338 -3.02 -12.49 8.43
CA PRO A 338 -4.33 -12.83 7.83
C PRO A 338 -4.52 -14.33 7.60
N PHE A 339 -5.76 -14.77 7.65
CA PHE A 339 -6.19 -16.07 7.15
C PHE A 339 -6.78 -15.87 5.75
N ALA A 340 -6.23 -16.56 4.75
CA ALA A 340 -6.71 -16.42 3.38
C ALA A 340 -8.09 -17.06 3.20
N THR A 341 -8.96 -16.39 2.46
CA THR A 341 -10.27 -16.91 2.07
C THR A 341 -10.43 -16.83 0.56
N PHE A 342 -11.36 -17.60 0.04
CA PHE A 342 -11.73 -17.56 -1.36
C PHE A 342 -13.19 -17.14 -1.51
N SER A 343 -13.43 -16.28 -2.48
CA SER A 343 -14.76 -15.89 -2.92
C SER A 343 -14.72 -15.69 -4.43
N SER A 344 -15.81 -15.92 -5.15
CA SER A 344 -15.91 -15.51 -6.55
C SER A 344 -16.27 -14.04 -6.74
N LYS A 345 -16.48 -13.30 -5.66
CA LYS A 345 -16.66 -11.85 -5.67
C LYS A 345 -15.33 -11.14 -5.80
N PHE A 346 -15.25 -10.09 -6.57
CA PHE A 346 -14.07 -9.25 -6.70
C PHE A 346 -14.00 -8.11 -5.67
N LEU A 347 -15.15 -7.73 -5.13
CA LEU A 347 -15.33 -6.79 -4.03
C LEU A 347 -16.08 -7.47 -2.88
N LYS A 348 -15.94 -6.98 -1.66
CA LYS A 348 -16.70 -7.46 -0.49
C LYS A 348 -18.21 -7.33 -0.73
N GLU A 349 -18.60 -6.17 -1.28
CA GLU A 349 -19.97 -5.88 -1.71
C GLU A 349 -20.18 -6.17 -3.22
N GLY A 350 -19.37 -7.07 -3.82
CA GLY A 350 -19.46 -7.50 -5.21
C GLY A 350 -20.47 -8.61 -5.46
N SER A 351 -20.48 -9.12 -6.70
CA SER A 351 -21.35 -10.21 -7.16
C SER A 351 -20.63 -11.56 -7.17
N TRP A 352 -21.34 -12.64 -6.85
CA TRP A 352 -20.85 -14.02 -7.03
C TRP A 352 -20.52 -14.38 -8.48
N THR A 353 -20.94 -13.55 -9.43
CA THR A 353 -20.66 -13.74 -10.87
C THR A 353 -19.39 -13.04 -11.34
N ASP A 354 -18.72 -12.22 -10.51
CA ASP A 354 -17.59 -11.36 -10.92
C ASP A 354 -16.45 -12.17 -11.55
N LEU A 355 -15.99 -13.23 -10.87
CA LEU A 355 -14.93 -14.11 -11.39
C LEU A 355 -15.33 -14.72 -12.74
N PHE A 356 -16.52 -15.28 -12.83
CA PHE A 356 -16.96 -15.96 -14.05
C PHE A 356 -17.21 -14.98 -15.19
N GLY A 357 -17.70 -13.77 -14.88
CA GLY A 357 -17.92 -12.69 -15.85
C GLY A 357 -16.61 -12.12 -16.43
N SER A 358 -15.52 -12.20 -15.68
CA SER A 358 -14.20 -11.76 -16.12
C SER A 358 -13.43 -12.80 -16.98
N MET A 359 -13.93 -14.04 -17.05
CA MET A 359 -13.28 -15.10 -17.83
C MET A 359 -13.61 -14.95 -19.32
N THR A 360 -12.56 -14.88 -20.13
CA THR A 360 -12.62 -14.83 -21.60
C THR A 360 -11.92 -16.05 -22.19
N LEU A 361 -12.02 -16.25 -23.50
CA LEU A 361 -11.28 -17.34 -24.18
C LEU A 361 -9.77 -17.11 -24.09
N ASP A 362 -9.32 -15.86 -24.09
CA ASP A 362 -7.91 -15.47 -24.11
C ASP A 362 -7.24 -15.57 -22.75
N ASN A 363 -7.99 -15.36 -21.63
CA ASN A 363 -7.43 -15.38 -20.30
C ASN A 363 -7.68 -16.67 -19.52
N THR A 364 -8.62 -17.52 -19.93
CA THR A 364 -8.96 -18.78 -19.23
C THR A 364 -7.79 -19.77 -19.22
N TRP A 365 -7.06 -19.91 -20.34
CA TRP A 365 -5.91 -20.82 -20.38
C TRP A 365 -4.74 -20.34 -19.51
N PRO A 366 -4.30 -19.08 -19.55
CA PRO A 366 -3.35 -18.53 -18.57
C PRO A 366 -3.74 -18.76 -17.10
N MET A 367 -5.02 -18.67 -16.75
CA MET A 367 -5.49 -18.97 -15.38
C MET A 367 -5.25 -20.43 -15.00
N VAL A 368 -5.49 -21.37 -15.92
CA VAL A 368 -5.23 -22.80 -15.70
C VAL A 368 -3.74 -23.07 -15.54
N GLU A 369 -2.89 -22.47 -16.37
CA GLU A 369 -1.43 -22.61 -16.29
C GLU A 369 -0.90 -22.12 -14.94
N VAL A 370 -1.32 -20.92 -14.50
CA VAL A 370 -0.96 -20.39 -13.17
C VAL A 370 -1.37 -21.35 -12.05
N GLY A 371 -2.57 -21.93 -12.13
CA GLY A 371 -3.04 -22.90 -11.14
C GLY A 371 -2.19 -24.17 -11.08
N LEU A 372 -1.70 -24.64 -12.23
CA LEU A 372 -0.85 -25.83 -12.33
C LEU A 372 0.59 -25.53 -11.87
N ASP A 373 1.14 -24.40 -12.28
CA ASP A 373 2.51 -23.99 -11.95
C ASP A 373 2.69 -23.58 -10.49
N ASN A 374 1.59 -23.13 -9.85
CA ASN A 374 1.56 -22.70 -8.44
C ASN A 374 0.74 -23.66 -7.56
N PHE A 375 0.89 -24.98 -7.77
CA PHE A 375 0.13 -25.98 -7.03
C PHE A 375 0.29 -25.88 -5.50
N ASN A 376 1.46 -25.50 -5.02
CA ASN A 376 1.71 -25.26 -3.59
C ASN A 376 0.84 -24.11 -3.06
N LEU A 377 0.73 -23.01 -3.81
CA LEU A 377 -0.14 -21.88 -3.48
C LEU A 377 -1.61 -22.32 -3.45
N VAL A 378 -2.07 -23.08 -4.46
CA VAL A 378 -3.44 -23.59 -4.50
C VAL A 378 -3.73 -24.49 -3.30
N SER A 379 -2.80 -25.40 -2.97
CA SER A 379 -2.91 -26.28 -1.81
C SER A 379 -2.97 -25.51 -0.50
N TYR A 380 -2.12 -24.49 -0.35
CA TYR A 380 -2.13 -23.58 0.79
C TYR A 380 -3.50 -22.87 0.92
N LEU A 381 -4.01 -22.26 -0.15
CA LEU A 381 -5.31 -21.55 -0.14
C LEU A 381 -6.47 -22.50 0.21
N VAL A 382 -6.47 -23.73 -0.31
CA VAL A 382 -7.45 -24.75 0.06
C VAL A 382 -7.36 -25.08 1.55
N GLY A 383 -6.14 -25.24 2.09
CA GLY A 383 -5.92 -25.44 3.52
C GLY A 383 -6.50 -24.29 4.36
N GLN A 384 -6.25 -23.06 3.96
CA GLN A 384 -6.74 -21.86 4.66
C GLN A 384 -8.28 -21.77 4.66
N VAL A 385 -8.92 -22.04 3.52
CA VAL A 385 -10.39 -22.04 3.39
C VAL A 385 -11.04 -23.11 4.27
N LEU A 386 -10.35 -24.23 4.51
CA LEU A 386 -10.84 -25.34 5.33
C LEU A 386 -10.53 -25.20 6.82
N MET A 387 -9.77 -24.18 7.23
CA MET A 387 -9.48 -23.94 8.65
C MET A 387 -10.77 -23.72 9.45
N SER A 388 -10.87 -24.42 10.57
CA SER A 388 -11.91 -24.18 11.57
C SER A 388 -11.57 -22.95 12.44
N ASP A 389 -12.50 -22.51 13.26
CA ASP A 389 -12.23 -21.45 14.24
C ASP A 389 -11.23 -21.90 15.31
N ASP A 390 -11.17 -23.21 15.60
CA ASP A 390 -10.16 -23.78 16.50
C ASP A 390 -8.77 -23.72 15.88
N ASP A 391 -8.61 -24.06 14.59
CA ASP A 391 -7.33 -23.99 13.89
C ASP A 391 -6.80 -22.54 13.84
N ARG A 392 -7.69 -21.56 13.60
CA ARG A 392 -7.32 -20.14 13.60
C ARG A 392 -6.87 -19.67 14.98
N PHE A 393 -7.56 -20.13 16.01
CA PHE A 393 -7.20 -19.79 17.39
C PHE A 393 -5.89 -20.47 17.83
N GLU A 394 -5.63 -21.71 17.43
CA GLU A 394 -4.34 -22.37 17.64
C GLU A 394 -3.19 -21.62 16.93
N ALA A 395 -3.44 -21.07 15.73
CA ALA A 395 -2.47 -20.23 15.05
C ALA A 395 -2.20 -18.91 15.82
N LEU A 396 -3.21 -18.30 16.43
CA LEU A 396 -3.02 -17.16 17.33
C LEU A 396 -2.19 -17.56 18.56
N GLN A 397 -2.48 -18.72 19.18
CA GLN A 397 -1.74 -19.20 20.36
C GLN A 397 -0.28 -19.56 20.02
N ALA A 398 0.02 -19.87 18.77
CA ALA A 398 1.40 -20.00 18.31
C ALA A 398 2.17 -18.67 18.36
N TYR A 399 1.47 -17.53 18.26
CA TYR A 399 1.99 -16.17 18.37
C TYR A 399 1.87 -15.60 19.80
N TYR A 400 0.71 -15.71 20.38
CA TYR A 400 0.37 -15.28 21.74
C TYR A 400 -0.09 -16.50 22.57
N PRO A 401 0.83 -17.23 23.24
CA PRO A 401 0.53 -18.49 23.91
C PRO A 401 -0.58 -18.41 24.97
N ASN A 402 -0.66 -17.29 25.69
CA ASN A 402 -1.63 -17.06 26.75
C ASN A 402 -2.93 -16.41 26.27
N ALA A 403 -3.18 -16.37 24.95
CA ALA A 403 -4.44 -15.86 24.41
C ALA A 403 -5.65 -16.61 24.98
N ASN A 404 -6.65 -15.84 25.43
CA ASN A 404 -7.94 -16.37 25.88
C ASN A 404 -8.96 -16.25 24.73
N ARG A 405 -9.60 -17.37 24.37
CA ARG A 405 -10.52 -17.42 23.23
C ARG A 405 -11.69 -16.45 23.34
N ASP A 406 -12.18 -16.20 24.53
CA ASP A 406 -13.35 -15.35 24.76
C ASP A 406 -13.09 -13.86 24.45
N ASP A 407 -11.83 -13.47 24.30
CA ASP A 407 -11.43 -12.10 23.98
C ASP A 407 -11.34 -11.83 22.47
N TRP A 408 -11.45 -12.85 21.61
CA TRP A 408 -11.18 -12.73 20.19
C TRP A 408 -12.39 -13.08 19.31
N GLU A 409 -12.65 -12.22 18.33
CA GLU A 409 -13.69 -12.41 17.33
C GLU A 409 -13.09 -12.51 15.93
N LEU A 410 -13.79 -13.20 15.02
CA LEU A 410 -13.38 -13.32 13.62
C LEU A 410 -13.97 -12.19 12.79
N TRP A 411 -13.12 -11.45 12.07
CA TRP A 411 -13.51 -10.42 11.11
C TRP A 411 -13.17 -10.83 9.68
N THR A 412 -14.09 -10.62 8.74
CA THR A 412 -13.82 -10.78 7.31
C THR A 412 -13.48 -9.42 6.71
N ALA A 413 -12.25 -9.29 6.26
CA ALA A 413 -11.68 -8.10 5.64
C ALA A 413 -12.11 -7.94 4.16
N GLY A 414 -11.44 -7.02 3.44
CA GLY A 414 -11.70 -6.76 2.03
C GLY A 414 -11.28 -7.89 1.10
N GLN A 415 -11.75 -7.82 -0.13
CA GLN A 415 -11.32 -8.67 -1.23
C GLN A 415 -10.20 -8.00 -2.01
N ARG A 416 -9.27 -8.81 -2.53
CA ARG A 416 -8.30 -8.37 -3.54
C ARG A 416 -8.39 -9.30 -4.74
N VAL A 417 -8.10 -8.76 -5.92
CA VAL A 417 -7.97 -9.55 -7.12
C VAL A 417 -6.48 -9.69 -7.43
N GLN A 418 -5.98 -10.91 -7.27
CA GLN A 418 -4.61 -11.24 -7.62
C GLN A 418 -4.50 -11.33 -9.14
N ILE A 419 -3.59 -10.57 -9.72
CA ILE A 419 -3.48 -10.45 -11.17
C ILE A 419 -2.74 -11.65 -11.76
N ILE A 420 -3.29 -12.16 -12.85
CA ILE A 420 -2.67 -13.13 -13.74
C ILE A 420 -2.44 -12.42 -15.06
N LYS A 421 -1.19 -12.42 -15.54
CA LYS A 421 -0.79 -11.82 -16.81
C LYS A 421 -0.46 -12.92 -17.80
N ASN A 422 -0.96 -12.80 -19.01
CA ASN A 422 -0.54 -13.66 -20.13
C ASN A 422 0.79 -13.12 -20.70
N ASP A 423 1.88 -13.77 -20.34
CA ASP A 423 3.21 -13.45 -20.84
C ASP A 423 3.49 -14.23 -22.13
N PRO A 424 3.89 -13.59 -23.24
CA PRO A 424 4.08 -14.27 -24.53
C PRO A 424 5.13 -15.39 -24.53
N GLU A 425 6.10 -15.33 -23.60
CA GLU A 425 7.21 -16.31 -23.53
C GLU A 425 6.97 -17.37 -22.43
N ARG A 426 6.27 -17.00 -21.34
CA ARG A 426 6.13 -17.80 -20.13
C ARG A 426 4.72 -18.36 -19.91
N GLY A 427 3.74 -17.92 -20.74
CA GLY A 427 2.33 -18.26 -20.53
C GLY A 427 1.69 -17.49 -19.36
N GLY A 428 0.79 -18.11 -18.63
CA GLY A 428 0.16 -17.48 -17.45
C GLY A 428 1.17 -17.23 -16.34
N VAL A 429 1.30 -15.98 -15.89
CA VAL A 429 2.19 -15.58 -14.78
C VAL A 429 1.40 -14.87 -13.70
N LEU A 430 1.60 -15.30 -12.45
CA LEU A 430 1.02 -14.62 -11.28
C LEU A 430 1.81 -13.36 -10.97
N GLN A 431 1.14 -12.20 -11.07
CA GLN A 431 1.74 -10.89 -10.83
C GLN A 431 1.45 -10.43 -9.40
N PHE A 432 2.49 -10.29 -8.58
CA PHE A 432 2.37 -9.75 -7.22
C PHE A 432 2.57 -8.22 -7.21
N GLY A 433 1.87 -7.54 -6.30
CA GLY A 433 1.92 -6.09 -6.15
C GLY A 433 0.85 -5.39 -6.95
N THR A 434 1.13 -4.15 -7.34
CA THR A 434 0.25 -3.30 -8.16
C THR A 434 0.73 -3.26 -9.61
N GLU A 435 -0.21 -3.21 -10.54
CA GLU A 435 0.03 -3.05 -11.98
C GLU A 435 -0.81 -1.90 -12.50
N VAL A 436 -0.18 -0.92 -13.13
CA VAL A 436 -0.87 0.18 -13.80
C VAL A 436 -0.91 -0.11 -15.29
N VAL A 437 -2.10 -0.40 -15.80
CA VAL A 437 -2.36 -0.59 -17.23
C VAL A 437 -2.81 0.74 -17.82
N THR A 438 -2.16 1.19 -18.89
CA THR A 438 -2.50 2.45 -19.57
C THR A 438 -2.71 2.17 -21.04
N SER A 439 -3.77 2.73 -21.63
CA SER A 439 -4.02 2.68 -23.07
C SER A 439 -2.85 3.31 -23.86
N GLN A 440 -2.60 2.83 -25.06
CA GLN A 440 -1.48 3.30 -25.89
C GLN A 440 -1.51 4.81 -26.14
N ASP A 441 -2.69 5.40 -26.21
CA ASP A 441 -2.91 6.84 -26.42
C ASP A 441 -2.87 7.67 -25.12
N GLY A 442 -2.73 7.01 -23.95
CA GLY A 442 -2.65 7.67 -22.65
C GLY A 442 -3.96 8.24 -22.11
N THR A 443 -5.10 7.93 -22.74
CA THR A 443 -6.40 8.51 -22.36
C THR A 443 -7.19 7.69 -21.34
N MET A 444 -6.71 6.49 -21.03
CA MET A 444 -7.28 5.64 -19.97
C MET A 444 -6.18 4.94 -19.20
N SER A 445 -6.40 4.79 -17.90
CA SER A 445 -5.58 3.93 -17.06
C SER A 445 -6.41 3.18 -16.04
N ALA A 446 -5.94 1.98 -15.68
CA ALA A 446 -6.52 1.17 -14.62
C ALA A 446 -5.44 0.72 -13.64
N LEU A 447 -5.76 0.74 -12.36
CA LEU A 447 -4.91 0.12 -11.35
C LEU A 447 -5.45 -1.26 -11.01
N LEU A 448 -4.61 -2.27 -11.22
CA LEU A 448 -4.88 -3.66 -10.90
C LEU A 448 -3.98 -4.14 -9.76
N GLY A 449 -4.37 -5.24 -9.08
CA GLY A 449 -3.55 -5.91 -8.08
C GLY A 449 -3.78 -5.44 -6.64
N ALA A 450 -2.74 -5.62 -5.82
CA ALA A 450 -2.84 -5.47 -4.37
C ALA A 450 -1.55 -4.89 -3.74
N SER A 451 -1.43 -5.01 -2.41
CA SER A 451 -0.32 -4.50 -1.58
C SER A 451 1.09 -4.55 -2.24
N PRO A 452 1.90 -3.48 -2.03
CA PRO A 452 1.77 -2.40 -1.04
C PRO A 452 0.94 -1.17 -1.46
N GLY A 453 0.04 -1.29 -2.41
CA GLY A 453 -0.68 -0.23 -3.09
C GLY A 453 -1.07 1.00 -2.24
N ALA A 454 -1.87 0.82 -1.18
CA ALA A 454 -2.40 1.96 -0.41
C ALA A 454 -1.30 2.82 0.24
N SER A 455 -0.28 2.21 0.83
CA SER A 455 0.83 2.92 1.48
C SER A 455 1.75 3.66 0.50
N THR A 456 1.72 3.26 -0.77
CA THR A 456 2.54 3.84 -1.83
C THR A 456 1.70 4.56 -2.89
N ALA A 457 0.41 4.84 -2.60
CA ALA A 457 -0.50 5.47 -3.54
C ALA A 457 0.03 6.80 -4.12
N PRO A 458 0.60 7.73 -3.32
CA PRO A 458 1.19 8.95 -3.87
C PRO A 458 2.29 8.70 -4.89
N SER A 459 3.20 7.77 -4.61
CA SER A 459 4.28 7.40 -5.54
C SER A 459 3.75 6.72 -6.81
N ILE A 460 2.75 5.85 -6.70
CA ILE A 460 2.11 5.20 -7.85
C ILE A 460 1.43 6.25 -8.74
N MET A 461 0.73 7.21 -8.15
CA MET A 461 0.05 8.28 -8.89
C MET A 461 1.04 9.24 -9.55
N LEU A 462 2.17 9.55 -8.93
CA LEU A 462 3.26 10.30 -9.60
C LEU A 462 3.73 9.56 -10.87
N GLY A 463 4.02 8.27 -10.78
CA GLY A 463 4.40 7.47 -11.94
C GLY A 463 3.31 7.38 -13.01
N LEU A 464 2.04 7.48 -12.61
CA LEU A 464 0.90 7.56 -13.53
C LEU A 464 0.87 8.91 -14.25
N LEU A 465 1.05 10.03 -13.53
CA LEU A 465 1.10 11.38 -14.11
C LEU A 465 2.22 11.48 -15.17
N ASP A 466 3.41 10.96 -14.88
CA ASP A 466 4.53 10.91 -15.84
C ASP A 466 4.17 10.18 -17.14
N ARG A 467 3.36 9.12 -17.02
CA ARG A 467 2.97 8.28 -18.16
C ARG A 467 1.86 8.88 -18.99
N VAL A 468 0.87 9.50 -18.34
CA VAL A 468 -0.37 9.98 -18.96
C VAL A 468 -0.24 11.44 -19.42
N PHE A 469 0.43 12.27 -18.62
CA PHE A 469 0.58 13.71 -18.87
C PHE A 469 2.05 14.14 -19.03
N PRO A 470 2.88 13.46 -19.86
CA PRO A 470 4.33 13.70 -19.92
C PRO A 470 4.69 15.14 -20.31
N THR A 471 3.86 15.79 -21.13
CA THR A 471 4.08 17.19 -21.54
C THR A 471 3.81 18.16 -20.37
N HIS A 472 2.77 17.90 -19.56
CA HIS A 472 2.46 18.71 -18.38
C HIS A 472 3.51 18.51 -17.30
N VAL A 473 3.89 17.27 -17.01
CA VAL A 473 4.95 16.96 -16.02
C VAL A 473 6.27 17.62 -16.39
N ALA A 474 6.60 17.75 -17.68
CA ALA A 474 7.81 18.41 -18.14
C ALA A 474 7.73 19.97 -18.08
N SER A 475 6.57 20.55 -17.76
CA SER A 475 6.42 22.00 -17.64
C SER A 475 7.04 22.52 -16.34
N ASP A 476 7.55 23.76 -16.38
CA ASP A 476 8.12 24.44 -15.19
C ASP A 476 7.06 24.58 -14.06
N GLU A 477 5.77 24.76 -14.43
CA GLU A 477 4.67 24.92 -13.50
C GLU A 477 4.38 23.65 -12.70
N TRP A 478 4.23 22.50 -13.40
CA TRP A 478 4.02 21.22 -12.72
C TRP A 478 5.24 20.79 -11.93
N GLN A 479 6.46 21.00 -12.45
CA GLN A 479 7.69 20.69 -11.73
C GLN A 479 7.80 21.48 -10.41
N ALA A 480 7.45 22.78 -10.44
CA ALA A 480 7.45 23.60 -9.23
C ALA A 480 6.40 23.11 -8.21
N THR A 481 5.19 22.79 -8.67
CA THR A 481 4.11 22.30 -7.81
C THR A 481 4.43 20.92 -7.25
N LEU A 482 4.91 19.97 -8.07
CA LEU A 482 5.31 18.64 -7.62
C LEU A 482 6.44 18.69 -6.60
N THR A 483 7.44 19.57 -6.78
CA THR A 483 8.53 19.78 -5.80
C THR A 483 8.00 20.38 -4.50
N LYS A 484 6.98 21.22 -4.54
CA LYS A 484 6.34 21.76 -3.34
C LYS A 484 5.56 20.67 -2.58
N ILE A 485 4.83 19.79 -3.30
CA ILE A 485 4.10 18.67 -2.70
C ILE A 485 5.07 17.63 -2.13
N ILE A 486 6.12 17.31 -2.86
CA ILE A 486 7.12 16.29 -2.53
C ILE A 486 8.52 16.93 -2.56
N PRO A 487 9.04 17.41 -1.42
CA PRO A 487 10.36 18.05 -1.35
C PRO A 487 11.52 17.23 -1.94
N SER A 488 11.41 15.89 -1.90
CA SER A 488 12.40 15.00 -2.51
C SER A 488 12.09 14.61 -3.97
N TYR A 489 11.16 15.31 -4.64
CA TYR A 489 10.75 14.96 -6.01
C TYR A 489 11.95 14.88 -6.96
N GLY A 490 12.05 13.78 -7.70
CA GLY A 490 13.15 13.52 -8.63
C GLY A 490 14.48 13.12 -7.98
N GLN A 491 14.54 12.98 -6.66
CA GLN A 491 15.77 12.60 -5.92
C GLN A 491 15.59 11.25 -5.23
N LYS A 492 16.71 10.53 -5.05
CA LYS A 492 16.74 9.26 -4.32
C LYS A 492 17.22 9.49 -2.90
N LEU A 493 16.36 9.22 -1.94
CA LEU A 493 16.66 9.40 -0.52
C LEU A 493 17.70 8.40 -0.01
N ALA A 494 17.73 7.18 -0.57
CA ALA A 494 18.76 6.17 -0.27
C ALA A 494 20.19 6.63 -0.59
N GLU A 495 20.35 7.58 -1.51
CA GLU A 495 21.64 8.11 -1.97
C GLU A 495 21.94 9.51 -1.39
N ASN A 496 20.99 10.11 -0.64
CA ASN A 496 21.11 11.46 -0.08
C ASN A 496 20.70 11.48 1.41
N PRO A 497 21.60 11.11 2.35
CA PRO A 497 21.28 11.04 3.78
C PRO A 497 20.87 12.40 4.40
N GLU A 498 21.45 13.52 3.92
CA GLU A 498 21.11 14.86 4.42
C GLU A 498 19.65 15.18 4.09
N LEU A 499 19.25 15.05 2.82
CA LEU A 499 17.86 15.26 2.40
C LEU A 499 16.90 14.28 3.09
N LEU A 500 17.31 13.01 3.27
CA LEU A 500 16.53 12.02 4.01
C LEU A 500 16.24 12.49 5.44
N SER A 501 17.26 13.00 6.13
CA SER A 501 17.12 13.54 7.49
C SER A 501 16.17 14.74 7.52
N GLU A 502 16.31 15.67 6.57
CA GLU A 502 15.45 16.85 6.46
C GLU A 502 13.97 16.49 6.23
N VAL A 503 13.69 15.62 5.25
CA VAL A 503 12.30 15.24 4.94
C VAL A 503 11.67 14.39 6.03
N ARG A 504 12.44 13.53 6.73
CA ARG A 504 11.95 12.77 7.87
C ARG A 504 11.61 13.66 9.06
N ALA A 505 12.47 14.63 9.39
CA ALA A 505 12.20 15.61 10.44
C ALA A 505 10.98 16.49 10.09
N TYR A 506 10.84 16.89 8.83
CA TYR A 506 9.68 17.62 8.34
C TYR A 506 8.40 16.81 8.50
N THR A 507 8.37 15.59 7.96
CA THR A 507 7.17 14.74 7.97
C THR A 507 6.81 14.27 9.37
N ALA A 508 7.79 13.93 10.23
CA ALA A 508 7.53 13.56 11.63
C ALA A 508 6.84 14.71 12.38
N ARG A 509 7.37 15.92 12.24
CA ARG A 509 6.82 17.12 12.89
C ARG A 509 5.40 17.44 12.42
N THR A 510 5.16 17.41 11.09
CA THR A 510 3.86 17.77 10.50
C THR A 510 2.80 16.69 10.73
N LEU A 511 3.19 15.42 10.69
CA LEU A 511 2.30 14.28 10.91
C LEU A 511 2.21 13.85 12.38
N ALA A 512 2.79 14.61 13.32
CA ALA A 512 2.83 14.32 14.75
C ALA A 512 3.32 12.88 15.06
N LEU A 513 4.32 12.42 14.31
CA LEU A 513 4.96 11.12 14.49
C LEU A 513 6.20 11.26 15.38
N ASP A 514 6.65 10.14 15.96
CA ASP A 514 7.89 10.08 16.71
C ASP A 514 9.06 10.58 15.86
N GLU A 515 9.93 11.36 16.48
CA GLU A 515 11.10 11.90 15.78
C GLU A 515 12.05 10.76 15.37
N PRO A 516 12.54 10.78 14.12
CA PRO A 516 13.58 9.83 13.72
C PRO A 516 14.85 10.09 14.55
N MET A 517 15.57 9.01 14.91
CA MET A 517 16.90 9.17 15.52
C MET A 517 17.78 10.07 14.64
N ASN A 518 18.39 11.08 15.25
CA ASN A 518 19.23 12.06 14.55
C ASN A 518 20.47 11.35 13.98
N LEU A 519 20.51 11.12 12.67
CA LEU A 519 21.68 10.54 11.98
C LEU A 519 22.96 11.35 12.17
N SER A 520 22.84 12.66 12.47
CA SER A 520 24.00 13.54 12.78
C SER A 520 24.66 13.21 14.12
N ASN A 521 23.89 12.73 15.12
CA ASN A 521 24.46 12.40 16.44
C ASN A 521 25.24 11.08 16.43
N GLU A 522 24.89 10.13 15.57
CA GLU A 522 25.64 8.87 15.44
C GLU A 522 26.96 9.06 14.67
N ALA A 523 26.98 9.92 13.66
CA ALA A 523 28.21 10.28 12.95
C ALA A 523 29.18 11.02 13.88
N ASP A 524 28.67 11.96 14.68
CA ASP A 524 29.47 12.70 15.66
C ASP A 524 29.97 11.79 16.81
N ALA A 525 29.12 10.87 17.30
CA ALA A 525 29.51 9.90 18.32
C ALA A 525 30.51 8.84 17.81
N ALA A 526 30.38 8.42 16.55
CA ALA A 526 31.35 7.51 15.91
C ALA A 526 32.69 8.21 15.66
N ASP A 527 32.71 9.49 15.29
CA ASP A 527 33.90 10.29 15.11
C ASP A 527 34.59 10.60 16.46
N GLU A 528 33.84 10.91 17.53
CA GLU A 528 34.36 11.05 18.89
C GLU A 528 34.94 9.73 19.43
N SER A 529 34.31 8.59 19.17
CA SER A 529 34.81 7.27 19.58
C SER A 529 36.07 6.86 18.83
N ASN A 530 36.20 7.20 17.54
CA ASN A 530 37.38 6.96 16.73
C ASN A 530 38.53 7.92 17.12
N GLN A 531 38.24 9.18 17.45
CA GLN A 531 39.24 10.12 17.96
C GLN A 531 39.76 9.71 19.34
N ALA A 532 38.87 9.24 20.23
CA ALA A 532 39.27 8.72 21.55
C ALA A 532 40.11 7.43 21.44
N ALA A 533 39.83 6.57 20.46
CA ALA A 533 40.64 5.37 20.19
C ALA A 533 42.04 5.70 19.59
N ASP A 534 42.12 6.74 18.77
CA ASP A 534 43.38 7.21 18.19
C ASP A 534 44.26 7.96 19.22
N GLU A 535 43.65 8.73 20.14
CA GLU A 535 44.37 9.37 21.25
C GLU A 535 44.86 8.32 22.27
N ALA A 536 44.05 7.26 22.57
CA ALA A 536 44.47 6.16 23.45
C ALA A 536 45.62 5.32 22.88
N SER A 537 45.78 5.27 21.54
CA SER A 537 46.86 4.55 20.89
C SER A 537 48.16 5.34 20.76
N GLN A 538 48.19 6.66 21.08
CA GLN A 538 49.38 7.54 21.06
C GLN A 538 50.04 7.73 22.42
N GLU A 539 49.45 7.25 23.52
CA GLU A 539 50.08 7.23 24.84
C GLU A 539 50.78 5.88 25.15
N GLU A 540 51.86 5.55 24.44
CA GLU A 540 52.85 4.59 24.96
C GLU A 540 53.82 5.30 25.91
N PRO A 541 54.10 4.79 27.12
CA PRO A 541 55.03 5.44 28.05
C PRO A 541 56.48 5.25 27.57
N SER A 542 57.18 6.36 27.36
CA SER A 542 58.64 6.38 27.14
C SER A 542 59.38 5.75 28.32
N ALA A 543 60.04 4.64 28.06
CA ALA A 543 60.96 4.02 29.00
C ALA A 543 62.19 4.93 29.20
N THR A 544 62.37 5.43 30.41
CA THR A 544 63.61 6.07 30.86
C THR A 544 64.68 4.98 31.05
N GLU A 545 65.77 5.08 30.26
CA GLU A 545 67.04 4.46 30.57
C GLU A 545 67.64 5.10 31.83
N ASP A 546 67.96 4.29 32.83
CA ASP A 546 68.91 4.68 33.89
C ASP A 546 69.99 3.64 34.00
N SER A 547 71.21 4.14 33.79
CA SER A 547 72.48 3.46 33.85
C SER A 547 72.95 3.32 35.30
N ALA A 548 73.47 2.15 35.69
CA ALA A 548 74.63 2.06 36.62
C ALA A 548 75.15 0.62 36.77
N THR A 549 76.36 0.43 36.29
CA THR A 549 77.61 -0.12 36.91
C THR A 549 77.60 -1.50 37.50
N GLU A 550 78.42 -2.34 36.86
CA GLU A 550 79.45 -3.29 37.36
C GLU A 550 79.29 -3.84 38.79
N ASP A 551 79.27 -5.16 38.94
CA ASP A 551 80.43 -5.82 39.56
C ASP A 551 80.39 -7.37 39.36
N GLU A 552 81.65 -7.85 39.26
CA GLU A 552 82.07 -9.23 39.11
C GLU A 552 81.62 -10.17 40.23
N ASN A 553 81.39 -11.43 40.00
CA ASN A 553 82.34 -12.49 40.35
C ASN A 553 81.73 -13.89 40.38
N THR A 554 82.39 -14.78 39.66
CA THR A 554 82.78 -16.14 40.00
C THR A 554 81.76 -17.25 40.43
N THR A 555 81.87 -18.29 39.67
CA THR A 555 82.21 -19.71 40.02
C THR A 555 81.15 -20.71 40.24
N GLU A 556 81.27 -21.76 39.37
CA GLU A 556 81.16 -23.20 39.58
C GLU A 556 79.88 -23.81 40.25
N ALA A 557 79.17 -24.59 39.54
CA ALA A 557 79.20 -26.06 39.46
C ALA A 557 78.11 -26.56 38.51
#